data_c604d5bc6fb9e13cc61dcc3568dff823
#
_entry.id   c604d5bc6fb9e13cc61dcc3568dff823
#
_cell.length_a   1.000
_cell.length_b   1.000
_cell.length_c   1.000
_cell.angle_alpha   90.00
_cell.angle_beta   90.00
_cell.angle_gamma   90.00
#
_symmetry.space_group_name_H-M   'P 1'
#
loop_
_entity.id
_entity.type
_entity.pdbx_description
1 polymer ?
#
loop_
_entity_poly.entity_id
_entity_poly.type
_entity_poly.pdbx_seq_one_letter_code
_entity_poly.pdbx_strand_id
1 'polypeptide(L)'
;MIETAKPMDLLQRFSFPGLPIRGQWIRLTATLGAIARYQNYPPDVQALLGEMFAAVTMVADNLKFSGAVSLQSQGDGALSRSLAECREQQYLRGIAQLAENVRPSPNTGNLVDWLGNGQLALLSLIHI
;
A
#
# COMPACT_ATOMS: atom_id res chain seq x y z
N MET A 1 -17.46 -6.47 -28.12
CA MET A 1 -16.70 -5.69 -27.17
C MET A 1 -15.23 -6.03 -27.29
N ILE A 2 -14.44 -5.05 -27.32
CA ILE A 2 -13.01 -5.27 -27.39
C ILE A 2 -12.47 -5.45 -26.00
N GLU A 3 -11.83 -6.55 -25.80
CA GLU A 3 -11.09 -6.78 -24.59
C GLU A 3 -9.85 -5.91 -24.63
N THR A 4 -9.90 -4.79 -23.98
CA THR A 4 -8.69 -3.98 -23.85
C THR A 4 -7.69 -4.71 -22.99
N ALA A 5 -6.43 -4.47 -23.22
CA ALA A 5 -5.39 -5.01 -22.36
C ALA A 5 -5.77 -4.69 -20.92
N LYS A 6 -5.96 -5.71 -20.12
CA LYS A 6 -6.28 -5.51 -18.71
C LYS A 6 -5.19 -4.70 -18.09
N PRO A 7 -5.55 -3.63 -17.37
CA PRO A 7 -4.55 -2.95 -16.57
C PRO A 7 -4.03 -3.96 -15.56
N MET A 8 -2.81 -4.35 -15.71
CA MET A 8 -2.22 -5.38 -14.86
C MET A 8 -1.35 -4.74 -13.81
N ASP A 9 -1.41 -5.31 -12.64
CA ASP A 9 -0.43 -4.99 -11.63
C ASP A 9 0.90 -5.58 -12.06
N LEU A 10 1.96 -4.81 -11.89
CA LEU A 10 3.27 -5.18 -12.37
C LEU A 10 4.32 -4.79 -11.36
N LEU A 11 5.23 -5.71 -11.07
CA LEU A 11 6.42 -5.41 -10.29
C LEU A 11 7.64 -5.79 -11.11
N GLN A 12 8.56 -4.86 -11.25
CA GLN A 12 9.81 -5.08 -11.98
C GLN A 12 10.99 -4.79 -11.08
N ARG A 13 11.95 -5.70 -11.11
CA ARG A 13 13.24 -5.51 -10.46
C ARG A 13 14.25 -5.04 -11.47
N PHE A 14 15.15 -4.17 -11.05
CA PHE A 14 16.23 -3.73 -11.89
C PHE A 14 17.51 -3.57 -11.08
N SER A 15 18.64 -3.59 -11.77
CA SER A 15 19.93 -3.41 -11.15
C SER A 15 20.84 -2.61 -12.08
N PHE A 16 21.88 -2.03 -11.51
CA PHE A 16 22.89 -1.31 -12.28
C PHE A 16 24.13 -2.19 -12.40
N PRO A 17 24.53 -2.57 -13.64
CA PRO A 17 25.71 -3.41 -13.81
C PRO A 17 26.95 -2.78 -13.21
N GLY A 18 27.72 -3.58 -12.47
CA GLY A 18 28.95 -3.13 -11.84
C GLY A 18 28.78 -2.30 -10.58
N LEU A 19 27.55 -2.05 -10.13
CA LEU A 19 27.28 -1.30 -8.92
C LEU A 19 26.40 -2.12 -7.97
N PRO A 20 26.57 -1.98 -6.65
CA PRO A 20 25.72 -2.68 -5.68
C PRO A 20 24.40 -1.94 -5.48
N ILE A 21 23.75 -1.59 -6.58
CA ILE A 21 22.49 -0.84 -6.56
C ILE A 21 21.45 -1.66 -7.30
N ARG A 22 20.32 -1.86 -6.65
CA ARG A 22 19.15 -2.49 -7.27
C ARG A 22 17.90 -1.78 -6.81
N GLY A 23 16.86 -1.86 -7.61
CA GLY A 23 15.62 -1.20 -7.31
C GLY A 23 14.42 -2.00 -7.77
N GLN A 24 13.27 -1.51 -7.42
CA GLN A 24 12.00 -2.08 -7.82
C GLN A 24 11.08 -0.98 -8.33
N TRP A 25 10.29 -1.34 -9.31
CA TRP A 25 9.27 -0.46 -9.86
C TRP A 25 7.94 -1.23 -9.82
N ILE A 26 6.88 -0.56 -9.38
CA ILE A 26 5.60 -1.21 -9.21
C ILE A 26 4.47 -0.37 -9.79
N ARG A 27 3.50 -1.05 -10.39
CA ARG A 27 2.26 -0.45 -10.86
C ARG A 27 1.09 -1.29 -10.35
N LEU A 28 0.14 -0.65 -9.66
CA LEU A 28 -0.99 -1.33 -9.03
C LEU A 28 -2.32 -0.82 -9.58
N THR A 29 -2.45 -0.78 -10.90
CA THR A 29 -3.66 -0.27 -11.55
C THR A 29 -4.89 -1.10 -11.20
N ALA A 30 -4.78 -2.42 -11.28
CA ALA A 30 -5.91 -3.29 -10.98
C ALA A 30 -6.28 -3.26 -9.50
N THR A 31 -5.29 -3.24 -8.61
CA THR A 31 -5.52 -3.18 -7.17
C THR A 31 -6.22 -1.88 -6.78
N LEU A 32 -5.75 -0.76 -7.29
CA LEU A 32 -6.39 0.54 -7.00
C LEU A 32 -7.79 0.63 -7.57
N GLY A 33 -8.01 0.05 -8.75
CA GLY A 33 -9.34 -0.02 -9.33
C GLY A 33 -10.31 -0.84 -8.48
N ALA A 34 -9.84 -1.93 -7.90
CA ALA A 34 -10.66 -2.74 -7.01
C ALA A 34 -11.03 -1.99 -5.73
N ILE A 35 -10.07 -1.28 -5.14
CA ILE A 35 -10.32 -0.46 -3.96
C ILE A 35 -11.40 0.59 -4.26
N ALA A 36 -11.28 1.26 -5.40
CA ALA A 36 -12.23 2.30 -5.78
C ALA A 36 -13.64 1.74 -5.98
N ARG A 37 -13.77 0.48 -6.41
CA ARG A 37 -15.08 -0.15 -6.61
C ARG A 37 -15.73 -0.65 -5.33
N TYR A 38 -14.93 -1.17 -4.41
CA TYR A 38 -15.47 -1.84 -3.22
C TYR A 38 -15.52 -0.96 -1.99
N GLN A 39 -14.74 0.10 -1.96
CA GLN A 39 -14.67 0.99 -0.82
C GLN A 39 -14.86 2.43 -1.29
N ASN A 40 -15.71 3.15 -0.63
CA ASN A 40 -16.01 4.53 -1.00
C ASN A 40 -15.08 5.51 -0.28
N TYR A 41 -13.80 5.33 -0.48
CA TYR A 41 -12.80 6.22 0.12
C TYR A 41 -12.62 7.48 -0.72
N PRO A 42 -12.34 8.63 -0.06
CA PRO A 42 -11.93 9.83 -0.80
C PRO A 42 -10.66 9.56 -1.61
N PRO A 43 -10.45 10.30 -2.71
CA PRO A 43 -9.26 10.09 -3.55
C PRO A 43 -7.93 10.16 -2.81
N ASP A 44 -7.81 11.04 -1.83
CA ASP A 44 -6.58 11.17 -1.05
C ASP A 44 -6.30 9.90 -0.23
N VAL A 45 -7.34 9.30 0.32
CA VAL A 45 -7.21 8.06 1.08
C VAL A 45 -6.88 6.91 0.15
N GLN A 46 -7.47 6.88 -1.05
CA GLN A 46 -7.12 5.88 -2.06
C GLN A 46 -5.64 5.96 -2.43
N ALA A 47 -5.12 7.17 -2.60
CA ALA A 47 -3.72 7.38 -2.91
C ALA A 47 -2.81 6.90 -1.78
N LEU A 48 -3.16 7.18 -0.53
CA LEU A 48 -2.39 6.71 0.62
C LEU A 48 -2.37 5.18 0.71
N LEU A 49 -3.53 4.55 0.53
CA LEU A 49 -3.59 3.10 0.51
C LEU A 49 -2.77 2.52 -0.64
N GLY A 50 -2.80 3.17 -1.80
CA GLY A 50 -1.99 2.75 -2.94
C GLY A 50 -0.50 2.77 -2.64
N GLU A 51 -0.04 3.80 -1.97
CA GLU A 51 1.37 3.88 -1.55
C GLU A 51 1.71 2.79 -0.55
N MET A 52 0.82 2.51 0.39
CA MET A 52 1.02 1.45 1.37
C MET A 52 1.05 0.07 0.69
N PHE A 53 0.17 -0.17 -0.27
CA PHE A 53 0.19 -1.42 -1.03
C PHE A 53 1.49 -1.58 -1.83
N ALA A 54 1.96 -0.51 -2.44
CA ALA A 54 3.22 -0.55 -3.16
C ALA A 54 4.37 -0.91 -2.21
N ALA A 55 4.39 -0.30 -1.05
CA ALA A 55 5.44 -0.56 -0.06
C ALA A 55 5.44 -2.01 0.42
N VAL A 56 4.28 -2.55 0.82
CA VAL A 56 4.23 -3.93 1.31
C VAL A 56 4.53 -4.94 0.21
N THR A 57 4.15 -4.66 -1.02
CA THR A 57 4.43 -5.55 -2.14
C THR A 57 5.93 -5.60 -2.43
N MET A 58 6.60 -4.45 -2.41
CA MET A 58 8.04 -4.40 -2.60
C MET A 58 8.79 -5.11 -1.48
N VAL A 59 8.36 -4.94 -0.24
CA VAL A 59 8.96 -5.66 0.88
C VAL A 59 8.74 -7.16 0.74
N ALA A 60 7.52 -7.57 0.44
CA ALA A 60 7.19 -8.99 0.28
C ALA A 60 8.00 -9.64 -0.84
N ASP A 61 8.25 -8.91 -1.92
CA ASP A 61 9.01 -9.42 -3.04
C ASP A 61 10.47 -9.70 -2.67
N ASN A 62 10.99 -9.01 -1.68
CA ASN A 62 12.37 -9.24 -1.20
C ASN A 62 12.48 -10.40 -0.23
N LEU A 63 11.36 -10.93 0.24
CA LEU A 63 11.36 -12.07 1.15
C LEU A 63 11.36 -13.37 0.36
N LYS A 64 12.13 -14.34 0.84
CA LYS A 64 12.31 -15.61 0.13
C LYS A 64 11.50 -16.74 0.76
N PHE A 65 10.39 -16.41 1.41
CA PHE A 65 9.56 -17.39 2.07
C PHE A 65 8.09 -17.01 1.92
N SER A 66 7.22 -18.01 2.05
CA SER A 66 5.79 -17.79 2.06
C SER A 66 5.35 -17.12 3.34
N GLY A 67 4.34 -16.28 3.25
CA GLY A 67 3.79 -15.63 4.41
C GLY A 67 3.06 -14.35 4.04
N ALA A 68 2.91 -13.49 5.02
CA ALA A 68 2.24 -12.21 4.85
C ALA A 68 3.11 -11.08 5.38
N VAL A 69 3.08 -9.96 4.67
CA VAL A 69 3.68 -8.72 5.13
C VAL A 69 2.56 -7.70 5.25
N SER A 70 2.47 -7.04 6.39
CA SER A 70 1.48 -6.00 6.59
C SER A 70 2.12 -4.71 7.07
N LEU A 71 1.60 -3.61 6.57
CA LEU A 71 1.93 -2.27 7.01
C LEU A 71 0.70 -1.71 7.70
N GLN A 72 0.83 -1.36 8.95
CA GLN A 72 -0.28 -0.91 9.78
C GLN A 72 0.01 0.45 10.35
N SER A 73 -1.01 1.28 10.42
CA SER A 73 -0.88 2.59 11.04
C SER A 73 -1.99 2.80 12.06
N GLN A 74 -1.70 3.60 13.05
CA GLN A 74 -2.66 4.03 14.06
C GLN A 74 -2.26 5.42 14.53
N GLY A 75 -3.23 6.31 14.65
CA GLY A 75 -2.93 7.67 15.06
C GLY A 75 -4.18 8.41 15.50
N ASP A 76 -3.98 9.65 15.94
CA ASP A 76 -5.05 10.52 16.41
C ASP A 76 -5.49 11.55 15.38
N GLY A 77 -4.96 11.47 14.16
CA GLY A 77 -5.33 12.36 13.07
C GLY A 77 -6.57 11.91 12.32
N ALA A 78 -6.74 12.42 11.10
CA ALA A 78 -7.89 12.12 10.27
C ALA A 78 -7.95 10.64 9.87
N LEU A 79 -6.81 10.00 9.72
CA LEU A 79 -6.70 8.56 9.48
C LEU A 79 -6.41 7.89 10.82
N SER A 80 -7.44 7.28 11.42
CA SER A 80 -7.27 6.65 12.73
C SER A 80 -6.53 5.33 12.64
N ARG A 81 -6.81 4.53 11.62
CA ARG A 81 -6.16 3.24 11.40
C ARG A 81 -6.10 2.95 9.92
N SER A 82 -5.05 2.26 9.52
CA SER A 82 -4.97 1.71 8.18
C SER A 82 -4.18 0.41 8.19
N LEU A 83 -4.45 -0.40 7.19
CA LEU A 83 -3.77 -1.68 7.00
C LEU A 83 -3.60 -1.90 5.51
N ALA A 84 -2.41 -2.30 5.13
CA ALA A 84 -2.15 -2.85 3.80
C ALA A 84 -1.38 -4.14 3.99
N GLU A 85 -1.87 -5.22 3.42
CA GLU A 85 -1.28 -6.54 3.57
C GLU A 85 -1.03 -7.17 2.21
N CYS A 86 0.13 -7.76 2.04
CA CYS A 86 0.47 -8.59 0.90
C CYS A 86 0.69 -10.02 1.40
N ARG A 87 -0.11 -10.95 0.89
CA ARG A 87 -0.05 -12.35 1.29
C ARG A 87 0.41 -13.19 0.10
N GLU A 88 1.32 -14.10 0.35
CA GLU A 88 1.87 -15.00 -0.66
C GLU A 88 2.41 -14.24 -1.88
N GLN A 89 2.88 -13.03 -1.66
CA GLN A 89 3.48 -12.14 -2.67
C GLN A 89 2.52 -11.70 -3.79
N GLN A 90 1.22 -12.04 -3.69
CA GLN A 90 0.29 -11.74 -4.79
C GLN A 90 -1.10 -11.30 -4.34
N TYR A 91 -1.50 -11.55 -3.11
CA TYR A 91 -2.83 -11.17 -2.63
C TYR A 91 -2.73 -9.92 -1.78
N LEU A 92 -3.44 -8.88 -2.20
CA LEU A 92 -3.44 -7.61 -1.51
C LEU A 92 -4.79 -7.35 -0.88
N ARG A 93 -4.78 -6.89 0.35
CA ARG A 93 -5.98 -6.39 1.00
C ARG A 93 -5.62 -5.21 1.88
N GLY A 94 -6.58 -4.34 2.10
CA GLY A 94 -6.34 -3.20 2.93
C GLY A 94 -7.61 -2.52 3.37
N ILE A 95 -7.47 -1.70 4.38
CA ILE A 95 -8.57 -0.92 4.92
C ILE A 95 -8.03 0.38 5.48
N ALA A 96 -8.84 1.42 5.40
CA ALA A 96 -8.57 2.68 6.05
C ALA A 96 -9.78 3.06 6.87
N GLN A 97 -9.55 3.49 8.10
CA GLN A 97 -10.59 3.96 8.99
C GLN A 97 -10.36 5.44 9.26
N LEU A 98 -11.31 6.26 8.88
CA LEU A 98 -11.22 7.70 9.05
C LEU A 98 -11.87 8.10 10.37
N ALA A 99 -11.24 9.05 11.05
CA ALA A 99 -11.80 9.63 12.26
C ALA A 99 -12.94 10.58 11.89
N GLU A 100 -13.97 10.62 12.73
CA GLU A 100 -15.04 11.57 12.56
C GLU A 100 -14.56 12.97 12.93
N ASN A 101 -15.00 13.96 12.16
CA ASN A 101 -14.76 15.38 12.45
C ASN A 101 -13.29 15.82 12.46
N VAL A 102 -12.39 14.99 11.99
CA VAL A 102 -10.98 15.36 11.86
C VAL A 102 -10.61 15.30 10.39
N ARG A 103 -10.03 16.38 9.88
CA ARG A 103 -9.59 16.46 8.50
C ARG A 103 -8.14 16.92 8.45
N PRO A 104 -7.35 16.39 7.53
CA PRO A 104 -5.99 16.89 7.35
C PRO A 104 -6.03 18.30 6.77
N SER A 105 -4.92 19.00 6.86
CA SER A 105 -4.77 20.30 6.23
C SER A 105 -4.94 20.16 4.70
N PRO A 106 -5.56 21.12 4.02
CA PRO A 106 -5.93 20.96 2.60
C PRO A 106 -4.77 20.72 1.65
N ASN A 107 -3.56 21.05 2.04
CA ASN A 107 -2.40 20.95 1.14
C ASN A 107 -1.49 19.77 1.46
N THR A 108 -1.96 18.82 2.25
CA THR A 108 -1.11 17.72 2.69
C THR A 108 -1.57 16.40 2.08
N GLY A 109 -0.66 15.71 1.41
CA GLY A 109 -0.89 14.37 0.91
C GLY A 109 -0.05 13.33 1.62
N ASN A 110 0.62 13.72 2.71
CA ASN A 110 1.55 12.84 3.41
C ASN A 110 0.84 12.02 4.49
N LEU A 111 1.27 10.78 4.63
CA LEU A 111 0.76 9.90 5.67
C LEU A 111 0.92 10.50 7.07
N VAL A 112 2.03 11.19 7.32
CA VAL A 112 2.29 11.83 8.62
C VAL A 112 1.18 12.81 8.99
N ASP A 113 0.75 13.61 8.02
CA ASP A 113 -0.29 14.61 8.27
C ASP A 113 -1.65 13.96 8.51
N TRP A 114 -1.91 12.83 7.88
CA TRP A 114 -3.14 12.08 8.09
C TRP A 114 -3.17 11.37 9.44
N LEU A 115 -2.02 10.88 9.90
CA LEU A 115 -1.93 10.14 11.16
C LEU A 115 -1.94 11.04 12.41
N GLY A 116 -1.39 12.25 12.30
CA GLY A 116 -1.16 13.07 13.49
C GLY A 116 -0.09 12.43 14.35
N ASN A 117 -0.37 12.30 15.65
CA ASN A 117 0.51 11.56 16.56
C ASN A 117 0.20 10.07 16.38
N GLY A 118 1.02 9.39 15.62
CA GLY A 118 0.72 8.03 15.26
C GLY A 118 1.93 7.12 15.23
N GLN A 119 1.65 5.86 14.95
CA GLN A 119 2.63 4.81 14.84
C GLN A 119 2.43 4.07 13.53
N LEU A 120 3.54 3.66 12.94
CA LEU A 120 3.56 2.84 11.75
C LEU A 120 4.32 1.57 12.09
N ALA A 121 3.71 0.42 11.80
CA ALA A 121 4.33 -0.88 12.08
C ALA A 121 4.38 -1.72 10.81
N LEU A 122 5.52 -2.33 10.57
CA LEU A 122 5.71 -3.29 9.51
C LEU A 122 5.84 -4.67 10.14
N LEU A 123 4.92 -5.57 9.79
CA LEU A 123 4.85 -6.91 10.37
C LEU A 123 5.03 -7.95 9.30
N SER A 124 5.70 -9.01 9.65
CA SER A 124 5.95 -10.11 8.73
C SER A 124 5.59 -11.42 9.44
N LEU A 125 4.74 -12.23 8.80
CA LEU A 125 4.37 -13.56 9.28
C LEU A 125 4.95 -14.59 8.33
N ILE A 126 5.77 -15.47 8.88
CA ILE A 126 6.45 -16.50 8.11
C ILE A 126 5.80 -17.83 8.40
N HIS A 127 5.50 -18.60 7.36
CA HIS A 127 5.08 -19.98 7.50
C HIS A 127 6.32 -20.87 7.49
N ILE A 128 6.50 -21.58 8.56
CA ILE A 128 7.59 -22.54 8.68
C ILE A 128 7.07 -23.94 8.42
#